data_7d851c9b040eb8bddd61df82ed5960a0
#
_entry.id   7d851c9b040eb8bddd61df82ed5960a0
#
_cell.length_a   1.000
_cell.length_b   1.000
_cell.length_c   1.000
_cell.angle_alpha   90.00
_cell.angle_beta   90.00
_cell.angle_gamma   90.00
#
_symmetry.space_group_name_H-M   'P 1'
#
loop_
_entity.id
_entity.type
_entity.pdbx_description
1 polymer ?
#
loop_
_entity_poly.entity_id
_entity_poly.type
_entity_poly.pdbx_seq_one_letter_code
_entity_poly.pdbx_strand_id
1 'polypeptide(L)'
;AFDESKDSLKFLKKKYPFVNCLKRIDGILKFDLIFLSGVIHHIDKNIRKKILKKIYMSLKLTGRLIIFEHNPYNPLTNIVVKNCEFDKDAQLIKKKDLIKICENISFKVDDSAYVFFFPSSMKKFNVLEKYLEWFFLGAQYFCIFKKNESLNKIN
;
A
#
# COMPACT_ATOMS: atom_id res chain seq x y z
N ALA A 1 -7.25 -11.54 -6.87
CA ALA A 1 -7.59 -10.26 -6.25
C ALA A 1 -8.41 -10.48 -4.99
N PHE A 2 -8.38 -9.53 -4.08
CA PHE A 2 -9.20 -9.47 -2.88
C PHE A 2 -9.74 -8.05 -2.73
N ASP A 3 -11.03 -7.92 -2.40
CA ASP A 3 -11.69 -6.66 -2.07
C ASP A 3 -12.87 -6.97 -1.13
N GLU A 4 -13.21 -6.08 -0.22
CA GLU A 4 -14.38 -6.23 0.65
C GLU A 4 -15.69 -6.02 -0.11
N SER A 5 -15.68 -5.19 -1.16
CA SER A 5 -16.80 -4.94 -2.04
C SER A 5 -17.03 -6.12 -2.99
N LYS A 6 -18.14 -6.81 -2.79
CA LYS A 6 -18.57 -7.90 -3.67
C LYS A 6 -18.83 -7.40 -5.11
N ASP A 7 -19.29 -6.17 -5.25
CA ASP A 7 -19.60 -5.60 -6.57
C ASP A 7 -18.33 -5.22 -7.33
N SER A 8 -17.30 -4.71 -6.64
CA SER A 8 -15.95 -4.52 -7.20
C SER A 8 -15.40 -5.84 -7.72
N LEU A 9 -15.49 -6.93 -6.94
CA LEU A 9 -15.03 -8.25 -7.36
C LEU A 9 -15.85 -8.82 -8.54
N LYS A 10 -17.17 -8.62 -8.58
CA LYS A 10 -18.00 -9.02 -9.72
C LYS A 10 -17.60 -8.26 -10.99
N PHE A 11 -17.45 -6.93 -10.89
CA PHE A 11 -16.99 -6.10 -12.00
C PHE A 11 -15.62 -6.55 -12.51
N LEU A 12 -14.66 -6.76 -11.60
CA LEU A 12 -13.32 -7.23 -11.92
C LEU A 12 -13.37 -8.57 -12.67
N LYS A 13 -14.14 -9.55 -12.17
CA LYS A 13 -14.28 -10.86 -12.78
C LYS A 13 -14.94 -10.81 -14.16
N LYS A 14 -15.93 -9.90 -14.35
CA LYS A 14 -16.57 -9.67 -15.65
C LYS A 14 -15.58 -9.09 -16.65
N LYS A 15 -14.77 -8.11 -16.23
CA LYS A 15 -13.80 -7.42 -17.10
C LYS A 15 -12.54 -8.24 -17.36
N TYR A 16 -12.12 -9.05 -16.36
CA TYR A 16 -10.91 -9.86 -16.39
C TYR A 16 -11.21 -11.29 -15.90
N PRO A 17 -11.79 -12.17 -16.74
CA PRO A 17 -12.26 -13.51 -16.32
C PRO A 17 -11.16 -14.42 -15.77
N PHE A 18 -9.91 -14.17 -16.16
CA PHE A 18 -8.74 -14.93 -15.70
C PHE A 18 -8.31 -14.58 -14.26
N VAL A 19 -8.84 -13.51 -13.65
CA VAL A 19 -8.49 -13.12 -12.30
C VAL A 19 -9.23 -13.96 -11.27
N ASN A 20 -8.49 -14.64 -10.42
CA ASN A 20 -9.04 -15.35 -9.26
C ASN A 20 -9.36 -14.36 -8.14
N CYS A 21 -10.64 -14.31 -7.74
CA CYS A 21 -11.10 -13.50 -6.63
C CYS A 21 -11.10 -14.32 -5.33
N LEU A 22 -10.36 -13.86 -4.33
CA LEU A 22 -10.28 -14.51 -3.03
C LEU A 22 -11.37 -13.97 -2.09
N LYS A 23 -11.94 -14.84 -1.28
CA LYS A 23 -12.92 -14.45 -0.25
C LYS A 23 -12.26 -13.89 1.02
N ARG A 24 -11.00 -14.23 1.26
CA ARG A 24 -10.23 -13.79 2.44
C ARG A 24 -8.73 -13.94 2.20
N ILE A 25 -7.95 -13.19 2.98
CA ILE A 25 -6.51 -13.37 3.13
C ILE A 25 -6.29 -14.05 4.48
N ASP A 26 -5.81 -15.29 4.49
CA ASP A 26 -5.67 -16.13 5.70
C ASP A 26 -4.22 -16.56 6.00
N GLY A 27 -3.28 -16.22 5.13
CA GLY A 27 -1.87 -16.57 5.28
C GLY A 27 -1.51 -17.97 4.77
N ILE A 28 -2.48 -18.76 4.28
CA ILE A 28 -2.26 -20.11 3.74
C ILE A 28 -1.66 -20.01 2.33
N LEU A 29 -2.29 -19.22 1.45
CA LEU A 29 -1.79 -18.98 0.11
C LEU A 29 -0.50 -18.16 0.15
N LYS A 30 0.49 -18.53 -0.68
CA LYS A 30 1.79 -17.87 -0.76
C LYS A 30 1.95 -17.16 -2.10
N PHE A 31 2.19 -15.86 -2.05
CA PHE A 31 2.32 -14.99 -3.20
C PHE A 31 3.76 -14.50 -3.37
N ASP A 32 4.19 -14.37 -4.61
CA ASP A 32 5.46 -13.73 -4.96
C ASP A 32 5.37 -12.21 -4.80
N LEU A 33 4.19 -11.64 -5.06
CA LEU A 33 3.93 -10.22 -4.96
C LEU A 33 2.54 -9.97 -4.38
N ILE A 34 2.46 -9.06 -3.40
CA ILE A 34 1.20 -8.48 -2.94
C ILE A 34 1.27 -6.98 -3.19
N PHE A 35 0.25 -6.44 -3.84
CA PHE A 35 0.14 -5.02 -4.17
C PHE A 35 -1.09 -4.43 -3.49
N LEU A 36 -0.90 -3.35 -2.72
CA LEU A 36 -1.95 -2.58 -2.07
C LEU A 36 -1.87 -1.13 -2.54
N SER A 37 -2.95 -0.60 -3.05
CA SER A 37 -3.04 0.79 -3.47
C SER A 37 -4.28 1.44 -2.87
N GLY A 38 -4.09 2.44 -2.01
CA GLY A 38 -5.19 3.14 -1.37
C GLY A 38 -6.03 2.23 -0.44
N VAL A 39 -5.42 1.33 0.30
CA VAL A 39 -6.13 0.34 1.13
C VAL A 39 -5.90 0.57 2.62
N ILE A 40 -4.68 0.89 3.03
CA ILE A 40 -4.33 0.92 4.46
C ILE A 40 -5.04 2.05 5.20
N HIS A 41 -5.34 3.17 4.53
CA HIS A 41 -6.03 4.29 5.15
C HIS A 41 -7.53 4.00 5.44
N HIS A 42 -8.13 2.99 4.80
CA HIS A 42 -9.48 2.52 5.13
C HIS A 42 -9.50 1.51 6.28
N ILE A 43 -8.35 0.96 6.65
CA ILE A 43 -8.26 -0.01 7.74
C ILE A 43 -8.14 0.74 9.08
N ASP A 44 -8.98 0.37 10.06
CA ASP A 44 -8.89 0.91 11.42
C ASP A 44 -7.47 0.73 12.01
N LYS A 45 -6.96 1.78 12.67
CA LYS A 45 -5.59 1.82 13.21
C LYS A 45 -5.27 0.64 14.11
N ASN A 46 -6.26 0.19 14.91
CA ASN A 46 -6.09 -0.87 15.90
C ASN A 46 -5.88 -2.25 15.25
N ILE A 47 -6.39 -2.45 14.04
CA ILE A 47 -6.29 -3.73 13.34
C ILE A 47 -5.30 -3.74 12.19
N ARG A 48 -4.73 -2.58 11.78
CA ARG A 48 -3.73 -2.47 10.70
C ARG A 48 -2.58 -3.48 10.87
N LYS A 49 -1.99 -3.52 12.07
CA LYS A 49 -0.90 -4.46 12.38
C LYS A 49 -1.31 -5.92 12.19
N LYS A 50 -2.54 -6.27 12.61
CA LYS A 50 -3.08 -7.64 12.46
C LYS A 50 -3.25 -8.03 10.99
N ILE A 51 -3.75 -7.10 10.16
CA ILE A 51 -3.95 -7.33 8.72
C ILE A 51 -2.59 -7.42 8.01
N LEU A 52 -1.66 -6.50 8.29
CA LEU A 52 -0.31 -6.55 7.73
C LEU A 52 0.44 -7.82 8.14
N LYS A 53 0.20 -8.36 9.35
CA LYS A 53 0.75 -9.67 9.77
C LYS A 53 0.18 -10.82 8.93
N LYS A 54 -1.12 -10.81 8.59
CA LYS A 54 -1.69 -11.81 7.67
C LYS A 54 -1.08 -11.71 6.29
N ILE A 55 -0.87 -10.50 5.79
CA ILE A 55 -0.21 -10.24 4.51
C ILE A 55 1.23 -10.77 4.55
N TYR A 56 1.98 -10.51 5.63
CA TYR A 56 3.31 -11.08 5.83
C TYR A 56 3.31 -12.59 5.73
N MET A 57 2.36 -13.25 6.40
CA MET A 57 2.23 -14.71 6.36
C MET A 57 1.85 -15.22 4.96
N SER A 58 1.15 -14.43 4.16
CA SER A 58 0.73 -14.78 2.79
C SER A 58 1.84 -14.57 1.74
N LEU A 59 2.95 -13.94 2.07
CA LEU A 59 4.09 -13.81 1.17
C LEU A 59 5.00 -15.03 1.23
N LYS A 60 5.56 -15.41 0.06
CA LYS A 60 6.72 -16.29 -0.01
C LYS A 60 7.92 -15.64 0.67
N LEU A 61 8.98 -16.41 0.96
CA LEU A 61 10.19 -15.88 1.59
C LEU A 61 10.84 -14.79 0.72
N THR A 62 10.94 -15.02 -0.58
CA THR A 62 11.46 -14.07 -1.58
C THR A 62 10.44 -13.04 -2.06
N GLY A 63 9.19 -13.12 -1.56
CA GLY A 63 8.07 -12.28 -2.00
C GLY A 63 8.24 -10.82 -1.60
N ARG A 64 7.53 -9.95 -2.33
CA ARG A 64 7.51 -8.50 -2.10
C ARG A 64 6.11 -8.02 -1.76
N LEU A 65 6.01 -7.08 -0.84
CA LEU A 65 4.80 -6.30 -0.58
C LEU A 65 5.04 -4.88 -1.08
N ILE A 66 4.18 -4.41 -1.97
CA ILE A 66 4.20 -3.03 -2.44
C ILE A 66 2.95 -2.33 -1.92
N ILE A 67 3.13 -1.19 -1.27
CA ILE A 67 2.04 -0.37 -0.74
C ILE A 67 2.16 1.04 -1.33
N PHE A 68 1.09 1.51 -1.95
CA PHE A 68 0.89 2.91 -2.34
C PHE A 68 -0.17 3.54 -1.45
N GLU A 69 0.12 4.73 -0.90
CA GLU A 69 -0.79 5.44 -0.01
C GLU A 69 -0.79 6.95 -0.24
N HIS A 70 -1.89 7.59 0.11
CA HIS A 70 -2.02 9.03 0.14
C HIS A 70 -1.08 9.65 1.18
N ASN A 71 -0.41 10.73 0.79
CA ASN A 71 0.52 11.41 1.68
C ASN A 71 -0.17 12.49 2.53
N PRO A 72 -0.28 12.31 3.85
CA PRO A 72 -0.91 13.30 4.72
C PRO A 72 -0.15 14.63 4.83
N TYR A 73 1.10 14.70 4.42
CA TYR A 73 1.87 15.94 4.41
C TYR A 73 1.55 16.83 3.20
N ASN A 74 0.98 16.27 2.13
CA ASN A 74 0.61 17.05 0.95
C ASN A 74 -0.76 17.74 1.15
N PRO A 75 -0.83 19.08 1.13
CA PRO A 75 -2.09 19.78 1.38
C PRO A 75 -3.15 19.55 0.30
N LEU A 76 -2.75 19.40 -0.97
CA LEU A 76 -3.68 19.11 -2.07
C LEU A 76 -4.29 17.71 -1.91
N THR A 77 -3.49 16.74 -1.54
CA THR A 77 -3.98 15.38 -1.23
C THR A 77 -5.03 15.42 -0.12
N ASN A 78 -4.78 16.17 0.96
CA ASN A 78 -5.74 16.28 2.05
C ASN A 78 -7.08 16.90 1.59
N ILE A 79 -7.04 17.89 0.68
CA ILE A 79 -8.26 18.49 0.11
C ILE A 79 -9.01 17.46 -0.74
N VAL A 80 -8.29 16.74 -1.61
CA VAL A 80 -8.90 15.72 -2.48
C VAL A 80 -9.55 14.62 -1.65
N VAL A 81 -8.84 14.07 -0.67
CA VAL A 81 -9.35 13.00 0.22
C VAL A 81 -10.58 13.47 0.99
N LYS A 82 -10.57 14.67 1.57
CA LYS A 82 -11.74 15.22 2.29
C LYS A 82 -12.99 15.38 1.43
N ASN A 83 -12.81 15.63 0.13
CA ASN A 83 -13.91 15.83 -0.82
C ASN A 83 -14.32 14.53 -1.52
N CYS A 84 -13.60 13.44 -1.32
CA CYS A 84 -13.90 12.13 -1.91
C CYS A 84 -14.93 11.39 -1.05
N GLU A 85 -16.05 11.00 -1.65
CA GLU A 85 -17.09 10.24 -0.95
C GLU A 85 -16.60 8.90 -0.40
N PHE A 86 -15.70 8.25 -1.13
CA PHE A 86 -15.14 6.95 -0.75
C PHE A 86 -14.13 7.04 0.38
N ASP A 87 -13.58 8.23 0.63
CA ASP A 87 -12.52 8.47 1.63
C ASP A 87 -13.02 9.20 2.88
N LYS A 88 -14.35 9.31 3.08
CA LYS A 88 -14.94 10.03 4.23
C LYS A 88 -14.39 9.55 5.57
N ASP A 89 -14.19 8.25 5.72
CA ASP A 89 -13.67 7.61 6.93
C ASP A 89 -12.17 7.28 6.85
N ALA A 90 -11.49 7.79 5.82
CA ALA A 90 -10.07 7.51 5.61
C ALA A 90 -9.21 8.05 6.75
N GLN A 91 -8.35 7.21 7.27
CA GLN A 91 -7.37 7.56 8.30
C GLN A 91 -5.97 7.49 7.68
N LEU A 92 -5.56 8.60 7.04
CA LEU A 92 -4.28 8.67 6.37
C LEU A 92 -3.12 8.28 7.31
N ILE A 93 -2.12 7.61 6.75
CA ILE A 93 -0.94 7.16 7.48
C ILE A 93 0.31 7.80 6.89
N LYS A 94 1.21 8.27 7.75
CA LYS A 94 2.51 8.81 7.31
C LYS A 94 3.42 7.67 6.86
N LYS A 95 4.24 7.90 5.83
CA LYS A 95 5.21 6.91 5.32
C LYS A 95 6.04 6.28 6.45
N LYS A 96 6.59 7.09 7.34
CA LYS A 96 7.40 6.62 8.47
C LYS A 96 6.63 5.73 9.45
N ASP A 97 5.35 6.02 9.68
CA ASP A 97 4.54 5.25 10.63
C ASP A 97 4.16 3.90 10.02
N LEU A 98 3.85 3.86 8.70
CA LEU A 98 3.64 2.62 7.96
C LEU A 98 4.89 1.73 8.00
N ILE A 99 6.06 2.30 7.72
CA ILE A 99 7.34 1.59 7.78
C ILE A 99 7.53 0.99 9.16
N LYS A 100 7.38 1.79 10.23
CA LYS A 100 7.53 1.31 11.61
C LYS A 100 6.58 0.16 11.96
N ILE A 101 5.32 0.21 11.50
CA ILE A 101 4.37 -0.90 11.71
C ILE A 101 4.85 -2.17 10.99
N CYS A 102 5.32 -2.04 9.76
CA CYS A 102 5.81 -3.16 8.96
C CYS A 102 7.08 -3.78 9.55
N GLU A 103 8.04 -2.95 9.99
CA GLU A 103 9.27 -3.42 10.66
C GLU A 103 8.96 -4.19 11.96
N ASN A 104 7.98 -3.74 12.73
CA ASN A 104 7.49 -4.44 13.93
C ASN A 104 6.80 -5.80 13.65
N ILE A 105 6.62 -6.15 12.37
CA ILE A 105 6.07 -7.42 11.89
C ILE A 105 7.16 -8.28 11.24
N SER A 106 8.41 -7.82 11.24
CA SER A 106 9.56 -8.47 10.58
C SER A 106 9.61 -8.27 9.05
N PHE A 107 9.00 -7.22 8.55
CA PHE A 107 9.33 -6.70 7.23
C PHE A 107 10.64 -5.89 7.27
N LYS A 108 11.35 -5.88 6.17
CA LYS A 108 12.45 -4.95 5.89
C LYS A 108 12.07 -4.08 4.70
N VAL A 109 12.33 -2.77 4.79
CA VAL A 109 12.16 -1.87 3.65
C VAL A 109 13.22 -2.21 2.60
N ASP A 110 12.75 -2.39 1.37
CA ASP A 110 13.60 -2.61 0.19
C ASP A 110 13.77 -1.31 -0.58
N ASP A 111 12.66 -0.53 -0.71
CA ASP A 111 12.65 0.80 -1.33
C ASP A 111 11.45 1.61 -0.85
N SER A 112 11.54 2.94 -0.91
CA SER A 112 10.41 3.83 -0.65
C SER A 112 10.65 5.24 -1.17
N ALA A 113 9.65 5.85 -1.80
CA ALA A 113 9.73 7.22 -2.30
C ALA A 113 8.41 7.97 -2.13
N TYR A 114 8.49 9.29 -2.22
CA TYR A 114 7.33 10.14 -2.47
C TYR A 114 7.19 10.33 -3.97
N VAL A 115 5.95 10.37 -4.45
CA VAL A 115 5.64 10.40 -5.89
C VAL A 115 4.47 11.34 -6.19
N PHE A 116 4.26 11.62 -7.49
CA PHE A 116 3.20 12.49 -7.97
C PHE A 116 3.29 13.91 -7.41
N PHE A 117 4.40 14.57 -7.73
CA PHE A 117 4.63 15.97 -7.32
C PHE A 117 3.88 16.97 -8.19
N PHE A 118 3.65 16.64 -9.45
CA PHE A 118 3.07 17.53 -10.43
C PHE A 118 1.69 17.06 -10.89
N PRO A 119 0.68 17.94 -10.88
CA PRO A 119 -0.63 17.62 -11.42
C PRO A 119 -0.56 17.38 -12.93
N SER A 120 -1.61 16.74 -13.49
CA SER A 120 -1.66 16.38 -14.91
C SER A 120 -1.49 17.56 -15.88
N SER A 121 -1.83 18.78 -15.45
CA SER A 121 -1.58 20.02 -16.20
C SER A 121 -0.09 20.36 -16.33
N MET A 122 0.75 19.81 -15.47
CA MET A 122 2.19 20.09 -15.41
C MET A 122 3.05 18.87 -15.80
N LYS A 123 2.53 17.95 -16.62
CA LYS A 123 3.19 16.70 -17.03
C LYS A 123 4.63 16.85 -17.52
N LYS A 124 4.95 17.99 -18.16
CA LYS A 124 6.32 18.27 -18.64
C LYS A 124 7.37 18.30 -17.51
N PHE A 125 6.94 18.51 -16.25
CA PHE A 125 7.83 18.53 -15.09
C PHE A 125 8.01 17.14 -14.46
N ASN A 126 7.30 16.10 -14.91
CA ASN A 126 7.42 14.74 -14.35
C ASN A 126 8.86 14.20 -14.48
N VAL A 127 9.64 14.69 -15.44
CA VAL A 127 11.06 14.32 -15.56
C VAL A 127 11.89 14.71 -14.32
N LEU A 128 11.42 15.70 -13.53
CA LEU A 128 12.05 16.14 -12.30
C LEU A 128 11.67 15.26 -11.10
N GLU A 129 10.61 14.44 -11.17
CA GLU A 129 10.13 13.64 -10.04
C GLU A 129 11.21 12.72 -9.47
N LYS A 130 12.06 12.13 -10.34
CA LYS A 130 13.17 11.28 -9.92
C LYS A 130 14.19 11.97 -8.98
N TYR A 131 14.25 13.28 -8.99
CA TYR A 131 15.12 14.06 -8.09
C TYR A 131 14.41 14.50 -6.82
N LEU A 132 13.08 14.32 -6.75
CA LEU A 132 12.21 14.75 -5.65
C LEU A 132 11.75 13.59 -4.77
N GLU A 133 12.09 12.35 -5.08
CA GLU A 133 11.64 11.13 -4.40
C GLU A 133 11.83 11.15 -2.87
N TRP A 134 12.85 11.86 -2.39
CA TRP A 134 13.13 12.07 -0.97
C TRP A 134 12.26 13.16 -0.35
N PHE A 135 11.70 14.06 -1.14
CA PHE A 135 11.00 15.25 -0.67
C PHE A 135 9.56 14.92 -0.27
N PHE A 136 9.21 15.24 0.95
CA PHE A 136 7.98 14.79 1.61
C PHE A 136 6.66 15.39 1.08
N LEU A 137 6.66 16.21 0.02
CA LEU A 137 5.47 16.85 -0.52
C LEU A 137 4.87 16.17 -1.77
N GLY A 138 5.32 14.98 -2.16
CA GLY A 138 4.62 14.19 -3.18
C GLY A 138 3.17 13.89 -2.76
N ALA A 139 2.24 13.81 -3.71
CA ALA A 139 0.83 13.56 -3.43
C ALA A 139 0.60 12.18 -2.81
N GLN A 140 1.42 11.23 -3.18
CA GLN A 140 1.42 9.87 -2.65
C GLN A 140 2.85 9.46 -2.25
N TYR A 141 2.94 8.32 -1.60
CA TYR A 141 4.21 7.61 -1.41
C TYR A 141 4.03 6.13 -1.68
N PHE A 142 5.12 5.45 -2.00
CA PHE A 142 5.14 4.00 -2.00
C PHE A 142 6.19 3.47 -1.03
N CYS A 143 5.99 2.23 -0.61
CA CYS A 143 6.94 1.44 0.13
C CYS A 143 6.98 0.03 -0.45
N ILE A 144 8.16 -0.50 -0.69
CA ILE A 144 8.42 -1.88 -1.07
C ILE A 144 9.05 -2.58 0.12
N PHE A 145 8.45 -3.69 0.52
CA PHE A 145 8.91 -4.48 1.66
C PHE A 145 9.25 -5.90 1.23
N LYS A 146 10.23 -6.48 1.90
CA LYS A 146 10.55 -7.90 1.85
C LYS A 146 10.56 -8.50 3.26
N LYS A 147 10.52 -9.81 3.37
CA LYS A 147 10.70 -10.49 4.66
C LYS A 147 12.12 -10.28 5.16
N ASN A 148 12.27 -10.06 6.48
CA ASN A 148 13.58 -10.00 7.11
C ASN A 148 14.06 -11.42 7.40
N GLU A 149 15.04 -11.90 6.64
CA GLU A 149 15.57 -13.26 6.76
C GLU A 149 16.36 -13.50 8.06
N SER A 150 16.90 -12.44 8.66
CA SER A 150 17.71 -12.56 9.88
C SER A 150 16.93 -13.08 11.09
N LEU A 151 15.60 -12.94 11.12
CA LEU A 151 14.74 -13.42 12.20
C LEU A 151 14.23 -14.85 11.98
N ASN A 152 14.30 -15.38 10.76
CA ASN A 152 13.84 -16.73 10.43
C ASN A 152 14.92 -17.82 10.66
N LYS A 153 16.15 -17.45 11.04
CA LYS A 153 17.24 -18.40 11.33
C LYS A 153 17.35 -18.81 12.79
N ILE A 154 16.43 -18.34 13.66
CA ILE A 154 16.49 -18.55 15.12
C ILE A 154 15.35 -19.49 15.60
N ASN A 155 14.54 -20.06 14.68
CA ASN A 155 13.52 -21.07 15.05
C ASN A 155 13.78 -22.37 14.31
#